data_ce19dfe90549b0b8f3f2d71f48b5703f
#
_entry.id   ce19dfe90549b0b8f3f2d71f48b5703f
#
_cell.length_a   1.000
_cell.length_b   1.000
_cell.length_c   1.000
_cell.angle_alpha   90.00
_cell.angle_beta   90.00
_cell.angle_gamma   90.00
#
_symmetry.space_group_name_H-M   'P 1'
#
loop_
_entity.id
_entity.type
_entity.pdbx_description
1 polymer ?
#
loop_
_entity_poly.entity_id
_entity_poly.type
_entity_poly.pdbx_seq_one_letter_code
_entity_poly.pdbx_strand_id
1 'polypeptide(L)'
;MEFSRVAKTVGFGLLAYVGLVVVFETLLGVLQPDTGDTIVITTTDASGVSTDRVLGRDFAGGRHYASANHWPRAWYNNALENPRVQVTMDGTTADFIAVPVDDEEHERVAAEIGNGIAFKIMVGFAPQRFLRLDPVESR
;
A
#
# COMPACT_ATOMS: atom_id res chain seq x y z
N MET A 1 -36.34 -11.71 -23.61
CA MET A 1 -36.53 -11.99 -22.17
C MET A 1 -35.27 -12.58 -21.49
N GLU A 2 -34.45 -13.34 -22.15
CA GLU A 2 -33.19 -13.90 -21.60
C GLU A 2 -32.09 -12.86 -21.38
N PHE A 3 -31.92 -11.91 -22.31
CA PHE A 3 -30.90 -10.85 -22.21
C PHE A 3 -31.08 -10.01 -20.91
N SER A 4 -32.30 -9.75 -20.49
CA SER A 4 -32.61 -9.02 -19.25
C SER A 4 -32.24 -9.82 -17.98
N ARG A 5 -32.37 -11.14 -17.99
CA ARG A 5 -31.99 -12.00 -16.87
C ARG A 5 -30.47 -12.09 -16.73
N VAL A 6 -29.76 -12.29 -17.83
CA VAL A 6 -28.29 -12.32 -17.87
C VAL A 6 -27.72 -10.99 -17.37
N ALA A 7 -28.23 -9.87 -17.87
CA ALA A 7 -27.79 -8.53 -17.44
C ALA A 7 -28.01 -8.30 -15.93
N LYS A 8 -29.14 -8.74 -15.36
CA LYS A 8 -29.41 -8.65 -13.93
C LYS A 8 -28.45 -9.52 -13.11
N THR A 9 -28.19 -10.76 -13.54
CA THR A 9 -27.29 -11.69 -12.86
C THR A 9 -25.86 -11.15 -12.85
N VAL A 10 -25.38 -10.65 -14.01
CA VAL A 10 -24.06 -10.02 -14.13
C VAL A 10 -23.96 -8.78 -13.25
N GLY A 11 -24.99 -7.92 -13.27
CA GLY A 11 -25.04 -6.73 -12.41
C GLY A 11 -25.01 -7.07 -10.92
N PHE A 12 -25.72 -8.11 -10.50
CA PHE A 12 -25.72 -8.56 -9.11
C PHE A 12 -24.36 -9.14 -8.69
N GLY A 13 -23.73 -9.92 -9.58
CA GLY A 13 -22.39 -10.46 -9.36
C GLY A 13 -21.35 -9.36 -9.22
N LEU A 14 -21.43 -8.31 -10.03
CA LEU A 14 -20.54 -7.17 -9.98
C LEU A 14 -20.71 -6.38 -8.67
N LEU A 15 -21.96 -6.14 -8.24
CA LEU A 15 -22.24 -5.46 -6.97
C LEU A 15 -21.74 -6.27 -5.77
N ALA A 16 -21.91 -7.58 -5.79
CA ALA A 16 -21.40 -8.48 -4.75
C ALA A 16 -19.87 -8.44 -4.67
N TYR A 17 -19.21 -8.43 -5.83
CA TYR A 17 -17.74 -8.31 -5.89
C TYR A 17 -17.25 -6.95 -5.35
N VAL A 18 -17.87 -5.83 -5.76
CA VAL A 18 -17.54 -4.51 -5.22
C VAL A 18 -17.74 -4.46 -3.71
N GLY A 19 -18.84 -5.03 -3.20
CA GLY A 19 -19.07 -5.14 -1.77
C GLY A 19 -17.99 -5.92 -1.03
N LEU A 20 -17.54 -7.05 -1.59
CA LEU A 20 -16.44 -7.85 -1.04
C LEU A 20 -15.13 -7.05 -0.98
N VAL A 21 -14.77 -6.34 -2.04
CA VAL A 21 -13.59 -5.48 -2.09
C VAL A 21 -13.65 -4.39 -1.03
N VAL A 22 -14.78 -3.70 -0.90
CA VAL A 22 -14.97 -2.63 0.10
C VAL A 22 -14.82 -3.17 1.52
N VAL A 23 -15.41 -4.33 1.82
CA VAL A 23 -15.29 -4.97 3.14
C VAL A 23 -13.83 -5.34 3.42
N PHE A 24 -13.16 -5.97 2.48
CA PHE A 24 -11.76 -6.39 2.62
C PHE A 24 -10.83 -5.18 2.86
N GLU A 25 -10.96 -4.13 2.04
CA GLU A 25 -10.20 -2.89 2.19
C GLU A 25 -10.46 -2.20 3.53
N THR A 26 -11.71 -2.19 3.98
CA THR A 26 -12.07 -1.62 5.29
C THR A 26 -11.42 -2.41 6.42
N LEU A 27 -11.45 -3.73 6.36
CA LEU A 27 -10.80 -4.58 7.37
C LEU A 27 -9.29 -4.37 7.41
N LEU A 28 -8.61 -4.30 6.27
CA LEU A 28 -7.18 -3.98 6.21
C LEU A 28 -6.87 -2.59 6.80
N GLY A 29 -7.76 -1.62 6.53
CA GLY A 29 -7.62 -0.25 7.06
C GLY A 29 -7.76 -0.16 8.57
N VAL A 30 -8.69 -0.92 9.16
CA VAL A 30 -9.02 -0.88 10.60
C VAL A 30 -8.11 -1.80 11.41
N LEU A 31 -7.93 -3.03 10.96
CA LEU A 31 -7.21 -4.05 11.74
C LEU A 31 -5.70 -3.87 11.71
N GLN A 32 -5.15 -3.32 10.62
CA GLN A 32 -3.70 -3.15 10.42
C GLN A 32 -2.92 -4.36 10.97
N PRO A 33 -3.13 -5.57 10.45
CA PRO A 33 -2.59 -6.78 11.04
C PRO A 33 -1.06 -6.73 11.06
N ASP A 34 -0.48 -6.89 12.25
CA ASP A 34 0.96 -7.11 12.40
C ASP A 34 1.25 -8.60 12.24
N THR A 35 1.88 -8.96 11.13
CA THR A 35 2.26 -10.34 10.82
C THR A 35 3.68 -10.69 11.29
N GLY A 36 4.32 -9.80 12.07
CA GLY A 36 5.66 -10.00 12.63
C GLY A 36 6.81 -9.55 11.73
N ASP A 37 6.57 -9.32 10.45
CA ASP A 37 7.55 -8.72 9.52
C ASP A 37 6.96 -7.44 8.94
N THR A 38 6.84 -6.43 9.80
CA THR A 38 6.19 -5.16 9.49
C THR A 38 7.07 -3.98 9.86
N ILE A 39 6.76 -2.85 9.26
CA ILE A 39 7.27 -1.53 9.63
C ILE A 39 6.11 -0.60 9.98
N VAL A 40 6.38 0.40 10.81
CA VAL A 40 5.46 1.52 10.99
C VAL A 40 6.02 2.72 10.27
N ILE A 41 5.31 3.25 9.27
CA ILE A 41 5.65 4.50 8.62
C ILE A 41 4.81 5.62 9.21
N THR A 42 5.46 6.69 9.65
CA THR A 42 4.81 7.93 10.11
C THR A 42 4.94 8.97 9.02
N THR A 43 3.81 9.39 8.47
CA THR A 43 3.72 10.41 7.43
C THR A 43 2.99 11.64 7.95
N THR A 44 3.36 12.82 7.45
CA THR A 44 2.77 14.10 7.87
C THR A 44 2.03 14.71 6.70
N ASP A 45 0.78 15.12 6.90
CA ASP A 45 -0.03 15.78 5.87
C ASP A 45 0.33 17.26 5.70
N ALA A 46 -0.31 17.93 4.74
CA ALA A 46 -0.09 19.36 4.45
C ALA A 46 -0.48 20.28 5.61
N SER A 47 -1.29 19.82 6.57
CA SER A 47 -1.67 20.57 7.77
C SER A 47 -0.70 20.38 8.95
N GLY A 48 0.31 19.50 8.78
CA GLY A 48 1.28 19.17 9.83
C GLY A 48 0.83 18.05 10.77
N VAL A 49 -0.28 17.36 10.45
CA VAL A 49 -0.75 16.23 11.26
C VAL A 49 -0.01 14.96 10.83
N SER A 50 0.61 14.29 11.80
CA SER A 50 1.31 13.02 11.59
C SER A 50 0.40 11.84 11.86
N THR A 51 0.49 10.81 11.02
CA THR A 51 -0.30 9.59 11.11
C THR A 51 0.59 8.37 10.88
N ASP A 52 0.41 7.36 11.73
CA ASP A 52 1.11 6.10 11.65
C ASP A 52 0.35 5.09 10.78
N ARG A 53 1.10 4.29 10.02
CA ARG A 53 0.56 3.18 9.25
C ARG A 53 1.46 1.96 9.34
N VAL A 54 0.87 0.82 9.68
CA VAL A 54 1.57 -0.48 9.64
C VAL A 54 1.58 -0.98 8.19
N LEU A 55 2.77 -1.33 7.70
CA LEU A 55 3.01 -1.87 6.36
C LEU A 55 3.86 -3.12 6.46
N GLY A 56 3.81 -3.98 5.43
CA GLY A 56 4.79 -5.05 5.28
C GLY A 56 6.21 -4.49 5.15
N ARG A 57 7.19 -5.24 5.67
CA ARG A 57 8.60 -4.92 5.49
C ARG A 57 9.05 -5.43 4.13
N ASP A 58 9.06 -4.55 3.17
CA ASP A 58 9.49 -4.85 1.80
C ASP A 58 10.97 -4.53 1.61
N PHE A 59 11.73 -5.52 1.13
CA PHE A 59 13.15 -5.38 0.88
C PHE A 59 13.51 -6.03 -0.47
N ALA A 60 14.05 -5.24 -1.38
CA ALA A 60 14.42 -5.67 -2.73
C ALA A 60 15.70 -4.96 -3.18
N GLY A 61 16.58 -5.67 -3.87
CA GLY A 61 17.80 -5.10 -4.40
C GLY A 61 18.69 -4.37 -3.37
N GLY A 62 18.67 -4.81 -2.10
CA GLY A 62 19.45 -4.20 -1.02
C GLY A 62 18.85 -2.92 -0.42
N ARG A 63 17.58 -2.60 -0.71
CA ARG A 63 16.89 -1.38 -0.24
C ARG A 63 15.52 -1.70 0.36
N HIS A 64 15.08 -0.86 1.28
CA HIS A 64 13.73 -0.90 1.84
C HIS A 64 12.74 -0.14 0.98
N TYR A 65 11.54 -0.68 0.90
CA TYR A 65 10.41 -0.07 0.18
C TYR A 65 9.18 -0.05 1.08
N ALA A 66 8.32 0.94 0.85
CA ALA A 66 6.97 0.99 1.39
C ALA A 66 5.99 0.78 0.24
N SER A 67 5.17 -0.26 0.32
CA SER A 67 4.25 -0.65 -0.74
C SER A 67 2.83 -0.18 -0.46
N ALA A 68 2.24 0.56 -1.40
CA ALA A 68 0.82 0.89 -1.43
C ALA A 68 0.10 -0.11 -2.34
N ASN A 69 -0.43 -1.18 -1.74
CA ASN A 69 -0.96 -2.34 -2.45
C ASN A 69 -2.49 -2.35 -2.54
N HIS A 70 -3.17 -1.46 -1.81
CA HIS A 70 -4.62 -1.41 -1.69
C HIS A 70 -5.13 0.03 -1.47
N TRP A 71 -6.44 0.21 -1.39
CA TRP A 71 -7.12 1.47 -1.08
C TRP A 71 -7.47 1.55 0.42
N PRO A 72 -7.63 2.77 1.03
CA PRO A 72 -7.18 4.09 0.59
C PRO A 72 -5.67 4.29 0.80
N ARG A 73 -5.11 5.38 0.22
CA ARG A 73 -3.67 5.64 0.17
C ARG A 73 -3.27 6.98 0.78
N ALA A 74 -3.94 7.39 1.84
CA ALA A 74 -3.65 8.70 2.47
C ALA A 74 -2.17 8.82 2.85
N TRP A 75 -1.58 7.83 3.51
CA TRP A 75 -0.18 7.83 3.89
C TRP A 75 0.77 7.97 2.68
N TYR A 76 0.44 7.31 1.56
CA TYR A 76 1.24 7.38 0.34
C TYR A 76 1.22 8.80 -0.24
N ASN A 77 0.04 9.41 -0.34
CA ASN A 77 -0.12 10.78 -0.82
C ASN A 77 0.58 11.78 0.11
N ASN A 78 0.48 11.61 1.43
CA ASN A 78 1.19 12.42 2.40
C ASN A 78 2.71 12.31 2.21
N ALA A 79 3.24 11.11 1.97
CA ALA A 79 4.67 10.91 1.72
C ALA A 79 5.13 11.50 0.38
N LEU A 80 4.25 11.60 -0.65
CA LEU A 80 4.57 12.32 -1.88
C LEU A 80 4.66 13.84 -1.67
N GLU A 81 3.79 14.40 -0.83
CA GLU A 81 3.76 15.83 -0.51
C GLU A 81 4.89 16.20 0.47
N ASN A 82 5.13 15.36 1.48
CA ASN A 82 6.16 15.52 2.49
C ASN A 82 7.07 14.29 2.50
N PRO A 83 8.13 14.26 1.69
CA PRO A 83 8.97 13.07 1.50
C PRO A 83 9.76 12.63 2.74
N ARG A 84 9.97 13.53 3.71
CA ARG A 84 10.62 13.15 4.97
C ARG A 84 9.62 12.41 5.86
N VAL A 85 9.90 11.13 6.05
CA VAL A 85 9.05 10.22 6.84
C VAL A 85 9.87 9.60 7.97
N GLN A 86 9.20 9.17 9.04
CA GLN A 86 9.83 8.31 10.05
C GLN A 86 9.42 6.87 9.80
N VAL A 87 10.36 5.96 9.99
CA VAL A 87 10.10 4.52 9.88
C VAL A 87 10.60 3.83 11.12
N THR A 88 9.71 3.08 11.74
CA THR A 88 10.04 2.22 12.90
C THR A 88 10.16 0.78 12.40
N MET A 89 11.34 0.19 12.60
CA MET A 89 11.68 -1.20 12.30
C MET A 89 12.35 -1.82 13.54
N ASP A 90 11.89 -2.99 13.95
CA ASP A 90 12.46 -3.70 15.12
C ASP A 90 12.57 -2.83 16.38
N GLY A 91 11.56 -1.98 16.61
CA GLY A 91 11.54 -1.06 17.75
C GLY A 91 12.44 0.18 17.62
N THR A 92 13.18 0.33 16.52
CA THR A 92 14.04 1.49 16.25
C THR A 92 13.40 2.40 15.23
N THR A 93 13.27 3.68 15.57
CA THR A 93 12.74 4.72 14.68
C THR A 93 13.88 5.53 14.05
N ALA A 94 13.85 5.72 12.76
CA ALA A 94 14.79 6.53 12.01
C ALA A 94 14.10 7.37 10.93
N ASP A 95 14.75 8.44 10.50
CA ASP A 95 14.27 9.30 9.42
C ASP A 95 14.71 8.75 8.07
N PHE A 96 13.76 8.79 7.12
CA PHE A 96 13.98 8.39 5.73
C PHE A 96 13.43 9.45 4.78
N ILE A 97 13.93 9.44 3.55
CA ILE A 97 13.31 10.13 2.42
C ILE A 97 12.54 9.08 1.61
N ALA A 98 11.24 9.29 1.47
CA ALA A 98 10.38 8.47 0.63
C ALA A 98 10.49 8.94 -0.83
N VAL A 99 11.04 8.10 -1.70
CA VAL A 99 11.29 8.43 -3.11
C VAL A 99 10.38 7.58 -3.99
N PRO A 100 9.49 8.18 -4.81
CA PRO A 100 8.73 7.45 -5.80
C PRO A 100 9.69 6.73 -6.77
N VAL A 101 9.42 5.46 -7.04
CA VAL A 101 10.21 4.68 -7.98
C VAL A 101 9.80 5.00 -9.41
N ASP A 102 10.76 4.99 -10.35
CA ASP A 102 10.50 5.07 -11.78
C ASP A 102 9.96 3.73 -12.33
N ASP A 103 9.62 3.68 -13.62
CA ASP A 103 9.00 2.50 -14.23
C ASP A 103 9.93 1.29 -14.22
N GLU A 104 11.23 1.46 -14.47
CA GLU A 104 12.22 0.39 -14.47
C GLU A 104 12.44 -0.17 -13.05
N GLU A 105 12.57 0.69 -12.06
CA GLU A 105 12.68 0.27 -10.66
C GLU A 105 11.38 -0.39 -10.19
N HIS A 106 10.22 0.13 -10.60
CA HIS A 106 8.92 -0.46 -10.30
C HIS A 106 8.79 -1.90 -10.82
N GLU A 107 9.13 -2.15 -12.09
CA GLU A 107 9.07 -3.48 -12.68
C GLU A 107 9.98 -4.47 -11.95
N ARG A 108 11.21 -4.05 -11.64
CA ARG A 108 12.18 -4.87 -10.91
C ARG A 108 11.68 -5.21 -9.50
N VAL A 109 11.21 -4.22 -8.76
CA VAL A 109 10.68 -4.40 -7.39
C VAL A 109 9.41 -5.24 -7.40
N ALA A 110 8.49 -5.00 -8.32
CA ALA A 110 7.26 -5.78 -8.46
C ALA A 110 7.52 -7.25 -8.82
N ALA A 111 8.59 -7.54 -9.57
CA ALA A 111 8.99 -8.91 -9.88
C ALA A 111 9.53 -9.65 -8.64
N GLU A 112 10.18 -8.93 -7.71
CA GLU A 112 10.81 -9.51 -6.52
C GLU A 112 9.82 -9.63 -5.35
N ILE A 113 9.01 -8.58 -5.10
CA ILE A 113 8.11 -8.49 -3.93
C ILE A 113 6.66 -8.20 -4.29
N GLY A 114 6.30 -8.31 -5.57
CA GLY A 114 4.94 -8.03 -6.04
C GLY A 114 3.89 -9.01 -5.52
N ASN A 115 2.66 -8.53 -5.38
CA ASN A 115 1.54 -9.33 -4.92
C ASN A 115 1.03 -10.28 -6.02
N GLY A 116 0.65 -11.50 -5.60
CA GLY A 116 0.04 -12.49 -6.47
C GLY A 116 -1.36 -12.08 -6.96
N ILE A 117 -1.83 -12.79 -7.99
CA ILE A 117 -3.14 -12.52 -8.62
C ILE A 117 -4.31 -12.61 -7.63
N ALA A 118 -4.26 -13.52 -6.66
CA ALA A 118 -5.31 -13.67 -5.66
C ALA A 118 -5.47 -12.39 -4.82
N PHE A 119 -4.37 -11.79 -4.38
CA PHE A 119 -4.40 -10.52 -3.65
C PHE A 119 -4.93 -9.39 -4.53
N LYS A 120 -4.51 -9.31 -5.80
CA LYS A 120 -5.00 -8.29 -6.75
C LYS A 120 -6.51 -8.36 -6.94
N ILE A 121 -7.08 -9.56 -7.00
CA ILE A 121 -8.55 -9.75 -7.06
C ILE A 121 -9.21 -9.24 -5.77
N MET A 122 -8.64 -9.57 -4.59
CA MET A 122 -9.21 -9.16 -3.30
C MET A 122 -9.23 -7.65 -3.10
N VAL A 123 -8.24 -6.92 -3.60
CA VAL A 123 -8.15 -5.45 -3.52
C VAL A 123 -8.74 -4.72 -4.75
N GLY A 124 -9.51 -5.42 -5.58
CA GLY A 124 -10.15 -4.83 -6.76
C GLY A 124 -9.16 -4.28 -7.78
N PHE A 125 -8.06 -4.97 -8.00
CA PHE A 125 -6.97 -4.58 -8.92
C PHE A 125 -6.40 -3.17 -8.65
N ALA A 126 -6.32 -2.78 -7.37
CA ALA A 126 -5.65 -1.55 -6.98
C ALA A 126 -4.21 -1.53 -7.55
N PRO A 127 -3.78 -0.45 -8.24
CA PRO A 127 -2.42 -0.37 -8.78
C PRO A 127 -1.41 -0.43 -7.63
N GLN A 128 -0.44 -1.33 -7.72
CA GLN A 128 0.66 -1.38 -6.77
C GLN A 128 1.59 -0.18 -6.99
N ARG A 129 1.97 0.49 -5.91
CA ARG A 129 2.88 1.62 -5.92
C ARG A 129 3.97 1.40 -4.86
N PHE A 130 5.18 1.80 -5.16
CA PHE A 130 6.31 1.69 -4.24
C PHE A 130 6.91 3.07 -3.95
N LEU A 131 7.31 3.26 -2.70
CA LEU A 131 8.22 4.33 -2.29
C LEU A 131 9.50 3.68 -1.81
N ARG A 132 10.63 4.03 -2.40
CA ARG A 132 11.94 3.65 -1.86
C ARG A 132 12.22 4.47 -0.61
N LEU A 133 12.72 3.82 0.42
CA LEU A 133 13.06 4.45 1.69
C LEU A 133 14.59 4.66 1.74
N ASP A 134 15.03 5.88 1.43
CA ASP A 134 16.43 6.24 1.49
C ASP A 134 16.76 6.81 2.89
N PRO A 135 17.70 6.21 3.65
CA PRO A 135 18.00 6.66 5.00
C PRO A 135 18.59 8.08 4.99
N VAL A 136 18.15 8.91 5.94
CA VAL A 136 18.77 10.22 6.18
C VAL A 136 20.02 9.99 7.01
N GLU A 137 21.20 10.29 6.45
CA GLU A 137 22.45 10.22 7.19
C GLU A 137 22.41 11.18 8.37
N SER A 138 22.54 10.65 9.59
CA SER A 138 22.76 11.46 10.78
C SER A 138 24.17 12.06 10.72
N ARG A 139 24.25 13.38 10.57
CA ARG A 139 25.53 14.10 10.73
C ARG A 139 25.92 14.20 12.20
#